data_cc3a3aaffb04349bbc893f236c68bb0f
#
_entry.id   cc3a3aaffb04349bbc893f236c68bb0f
#
_cell.length_a   1.000
_cell.length_b   1.000
_cell.length_c   1.000
_cell.angle_alpha   90.00
_cell.angle_beta   90.00
_cell.angle_gamma   90.00
#
_symmetry.space_group_name_H-M   'P 1'
#
loop_
_entity.id
_entity.type
_entity.pdbx_description
1 polymer ?
#
loop_
_entity_poly.entity_id
_entity_poly.type
_entity_poly.pdbx_seq_one_letter_code
_entity_poly.pdbx_strand_id
1 'polypeptide(L)'
;MKGFWRYTTILAALLALTLSCKQNGTAPEPEPEEYIEPEPEPVFRWGINIDSLDIVDGVIGRNELLSTILYRYDITSQTIYYLEKASQETWSVRKMQSGKPYHILRDRDSIAKARYFVYDINKTDYAVYSLSDSIYSYIGYIDVDTVLNYISGSIETSLWNAMIEQGAAPDLAGMLADIYSWTIDFFGIQKRDSFSVFYQEMYADSVRVATGEILAANFITSGADHYAFRYNYHNDRGEYFDEKGTSLRRAFLKAPLSYNRISSRFSNARLHPIKKVVRAHHGVDYAAPSGTPVYSVGDGVVTARAWDSKGGGNYIKIKHNSTYTTEYMHLRGFASGISVGTHVSQGQLIGYVGMTGTATGPHLDYRVFKNGTAIDPLRMDLPAVDPIKEEDMPEYLRAVSGYMKMVGLAVPDSIMSDTITITQSND
;
A
#
# COMPACT_ATOMS: atom_id res chain seq x y z
N MET A 1 46.93 -35.03 -40.21
CA MET A 1 47.19 -36.41 -40.59
C MET A 1 45.86 -37.14 -40.72
N LYS A 2 45.53 -37.54 -41.96
CA LYS A 2 44.93 -38.78 -42.41
C LYS A 2 43.57 -39.14 -41.77
N GLY A 3 42.53 -39.42 -42.49
CA GLY A 3 42.24 -39.76 -43.91
C GLY A 3 40.78 -40.14 -43.97
N PHE A 4 39.97 -39.69 -44.81
CA PHE A 4 39.80 -40.10 -46.19
C PHE A 4 39.38 -41.55 -46.37
N TRP A 5 38.33 -41.71 -47.15
CA TRP A 5 37.98 -42.74 -48.12
C TRP A 5 36.66 -43.47 -47.80
N ARG A 6 35.75 -43.57 -48.63
CA ARG A 6 35.54 -43.88 -50.11
C ARG A 6 34.44 -44.91 -50.18
N TYR A 7 33.65 -45.13 -51.06
CA TYR A 7 33.28 -44.95 -52.47
C TYR A 7 31.92 -45.63 -52.70
N THR A 8 31.08 -45.07 -53.48
CA THR A 8 30.71 -45.28 -54.87
C THR A 8 30.01 -46.57 -55.28
N THR A 9 28.90 -46.33 -55.96
CA THR A 9 28.30 -46.93 -57.15
C THR A 9 27.89 -48.38 -57.10
N ILE A 10 26.70 -48.64 -57.67
CA ILE A 10 26.56 -49.30 -59.00
C ILE A 10 25.14 -49.11 -59.52
N LEU A 11 25.11 -48.60 -60.72
CA LEU A 11 24.08 -48.49 -61.72
C LEU A 11 23.85 -49.82 -62.37
N ALA A 12 22.64 -50.33 -62.55
CA ALA A 12 22.30 -51.26 -63.63
C ALA A 12 20.82 -51.13 -63.96
N ALA A 13 20.61 -50.75 -65.17
CA ALA A 13 19.35 -50.73 -65.90
C ALA A 13 18.84 -52.11 -66.21
N LEU A 14 17.54 -52.28 -66.19
CA LEU A 14 16.87 -53.24 -67.09
C LEU A 14 15.53 -52.71 -67.51
N LEU A 15 15.49 -52.38 -68.82
CA LEU A 15 14.35 -51.95 -69.59
C LEU A 15 13.47 -53.16 -69.78
N ALA A 16 12.20 -53.14 -69.43
CA ALA A 16 11.19 -54.03 -69.93
C ALA A 16 9.91 -53.23 -70.25
N LEU A 17 9.70 -52.97 -71.52
CA LEU A 17 8.47 -52.50 -72.08
C LEU A 17 7.32 -53.49 -71.85
N THR A 18 6.22 -53.06 -71.30
CA THR A 18 4.88 -53.56 -71.66
C THR A 18 3.90 -52.38 -71.75
N LEU A 19 3.42 -52.17 -72.93
CA LEU A 19 2.26 -51.34 -73.20
C LEU A 19 1.05 -51.99 -72.54
N SER A 20 0.31 -51.22 -71.79
CA SER A 20 -1.10 -51.45 -71.55
C SER A 20 -1.86 -50.16 -71.24
N CYS A 21 -2.77 -49.88 -72.07
CA CYS A 21 -3.98 -49.05 -72.01
C CYS A 21 -4.12 -47.88 -71.05
N LYS A 22 -4.27 -46.73 -71.65
CA LYS A 22 -4.95 -45.55 -71.05
C LYS A 22 -6.28 -45.96 -70.42
N GLN A 23 -6.41 -45.76 -69.15
CA GLN A 23 -7.68 -45.36 -68.54
C GLN A 23 -7.44 -44.04 -67.83
N ASN A 24 -8.04 -42.99 -68.34
CA ASN A 24 -8.18 -41.68 -67.69
C ASN A 24 -9.13 -41.88 -66.48
N GLY A 25 -8.59 -42.15 -65.35
CA GLY A 25 -9.26 -41.97 -64.06
C GLY A 25 -8.65 -40.74 -63.38
N THR A 26 -9.29 -39.60 -63.52
CA THR A 26 -9.03 -38.48 -62.65
C THR A 26 -9.29 -38.94 -61.22
N ALA A 27 -8.25 -38.97 -60.38
CA ALA A 27 -8.41 -39.16 -58.95
C ALA A 27 -9.38 -38.05 -58.47
N PRO A 28 -10.35 -38.37 -57.60
CA PRO A 28 -11.20 -37.35 -57.03
C PRO A 28 -10.31 -36.35 -56.29
N GLU A 29 -10.46 -35.08 -56.65
CA GLU A 29 -9.89 -33.96 -55.91
C GLU A 29 -10.38 -34.09 -54.46
N PRO A 30 -9.50 -34.06 -53.41
CA PRO A 30 -9.97 -34.12 -52.06
C PRO A 30 -10.96 -33.00 -51.83
N GLU A 31 -12.18 -33.33 -51.36
CA GLU A 31 -13.16 -32.34 -50.96
C GLU A 31 -12.45 -31.40 -49.98
N PRO A 32 -12.63 -30.07 -50.08
CA PRO A 32 -12.05 -29.14 -49.13
C PRO A 32 -12.57 -29.51 -47.71
N GLU A 33 -11.64 -29.77 -46.80
CA GLU A 33 -11.98 -29.95 -45.38
C GLU A 33 -12.79 -28.73 -44.98
N GLU A 34 -14.04 -28.96 -44.56
CA GLU A 34 -14.93 -27.93 -44.08
C GLU A 34 -14.26 -27.30 -42.84
N TYR A 35 -13.74 -26.07 -43.00
CA TYR A 35 -13.13 -25.32 -41.88
C TYR A 35 -14.23 -25.04 -40.87
N ILE A 36 -14.32 -25.88 -39.84
CA ILE A 36 -15.20 -25.64 -38.69
C ILE A 36 -14.55 -24.52 -37.88
N GLU A 37 -15.14 -23.34 -37.95
CA GLU A 37 -14.73 -22.21 -37.12
C GLU A 37 -14.85 -22.65 -35.65
N PRO A 38 -13.79 -22.56 -34.83
CA PRO A 38 -13.88 -22.99 -33.45
C PRO A 38 -14.98 -22.21 -32.75
N GLU A 39 -15.80 -22.90 -31.97
CA GLU A 39 -16.83 -22.23 -31.14
C GLU A 39 -16.13 -21.20 -30.26
N PRO A 40 -16.67 -19.98 -30.15
CA PRO A 40 -16.11 -18.96 -29.28
C PRO A 40 -16.03 -19.43 -27.83
N GLU A 41 -14.90 -19.20 -27.19
CA GLU A 41 -14.72 -19.55 -25.78
C GLU A 41 -15.74 -18.79 -24.91
N PRO A 42 -16.37 -19.46 -23.93
CA PRO A 42 -17.36 -18.83 -23.05
C PRO A 42 -16.74 -17.70 -22.23
N VAL A 43 -17.41 -16.56 -22.19
CA VAL A 43 -16.98 -15.37 -21.46
C VAL A 43 -17.50 -15.41 -20.03
N PHE A 44 -16.60 -15.37 -19.08
CA PHE A 44 -16.95 -15.28 -17.64
C PHE A 44 -16.64 -13.91 -17.08
N ARG A 45 -17.58 -13.36 -16.31
CA ARG A 45 -17.38 -12.16 -15.50
C ARG A 45 -18.01 -12.39 -14.12
N TRP A 46 -17.32 -12.00 -13.07
CA TRP A 46 -17.76 -12.26 -11.68
C TRP A 46 -18.03 -13.75 -11.37
N GLY A 47 -17.38 -14.67 -12.06
CA GLY A 47 -17.62 -16.12 -11.94
C GLY A 47 -18.90 -16.60 -12.64
N ILE A 48 -19.58 -15.74 -13.39
CA ILE A 48 -20.83 -16.03 -14.12
C ILE A 48 -20.53 -16.05 -15.61
N ASN A 49 -21.00 -17.09 -16.31
CA ASN A 49 -21.03 -17.08 -17.77
C ASN A 49 -22.03 -16.00 -18.25
N ILE A 50 -21.53 -15.00 -19.01
CA ILE A 50 -22.33 -13.84 -19.46
C ILE A 50 -22.74 -13.91 -20.92
N ASP A 51 -22.50 -15.02 -21.64
CA ASP A 51 -22.78 -15.12 -23.09
C ASP A 51 -24.24 -14.89 -23.45
N SER A 52 -25.15 -15.31 -22.55
CA SER A 52 -26.61 -15.15 -22.72
C SER A 52 -27.19 -14.00 -21.90
N LEU A 53 -26.36 -13.18 -21.24
CA LEU A 53 -26.80 -12.14 -20.33
C LEU A 53 -26.47 -10.75 -20.85
N ASP A 54 -27.36 -9.80 -20.60
CA ASP A 54 -27.11 -8.37 -20.69
C ASP A 54 -26.73 -7.83 -19.33
N ILE A 55 -25.78 -6.90 -19.31
CA ILE A 55 -25.32 -6.22 -18.09
C ILE A 55 -25.87 -4.80 -18.07
N VAL A 56 -26.54 -4.44 -17.01
CA VAL A 56 -27.04 -3.08 -16.76
C VAL A 56 -26.30 -2.50 -15.56
N ASP A 57 -25.46 -1.52 -15.82
CA ASP A 57 -24.66 -0.85 -14.80
C ASP A 57 -25.48 0.23 -14.07
N GLY A 58 -25.24 0.36 -12.77
CA GLY A 58 -25.84 1.39 -11.95
C GLY A 58 -24.93 1.84 -10.80
N VAL A 59 -25.33 2.91 -10.14
CA VAL A 59 -24.67 3.43 -8.94
C VAL A 59 -25.73 3.63 -7.88
N ILE A 60 -25.48 3.16 -6.66
CA ILE A 60 -26.42 3.31 -5.54
C ILE A 60 -26.59 4.79 -5.21
N GLY A 61 -27.80 5.28 -5.33
CA GLY A 61 -28.16 6.67 -5.04
C GLY A 61 -28.11 7.00 -3.55
N ARG A 62 -28.13 8.29 -3.22
CA ARG A 62 -28.24 8.75 -1.83
C ARG A 62 -29.57 8.32 -1.22
N ASN A 63 -29.53 7.60 -0.10
CA ASN A 63 -30.71 7.01 0.57
C ASN A 63 -31.50 6.00 -0.29
N GLU A 64 -30.92 5.47 -1.34
CA GLU A 64 -31.55 4.45 -2.17
C GLU A 64 -31.44 3.08 -1.49
N LEU A 65 -32.55 2.38 -1.39
CA LEU A 65 -32.61 1.04 -0.81
C LEU A 65 -32.43 -0.01 -1.90
N LEU A 66 -31.82 -1.14 -1.56
CA LEU A 66 -31.70 -2.28 -2.47
C LEU A 66 -33.07 -2.71 -3.04
N SER A 67 -34.10 -2.70 -2.21
CA SER A 67 -35.50 -3.02 -2.64
C SER A 67 -35.98 -2.09 -3.75
N THR A 68 -35.66 -0.78 -3.67
CA THR A 68 -36.01 0.20 -4.70
C THR A 68 -35.30 -0.10 -6.02
N ILE A 69 -34.05 -0.54 -5.96
CA ILE A 69 -33.29 -0.95 -7.16
C ILE A 69 -33.93 -2.20 -7.76
N LEU A 70 -34.13 -3.23 -6.95
CA LEU A 70 -34.59 -4.53 -7.43
C LEU A 70 -36.07 -4.54 -7.92
N TYR A 71 -36.92 -3.67 -7.38
CA TYR A 71 -38.31 -3.53 -7.88
C TYR A 71 -38.36 -2.99 -9.33
N ARG A 72 -37.36 -2.26 -9.80
CA ARG A 72 -37.28 -1.84 -11.22
C ARG A 72 -37.08 -3.00 -12.19
N TYR A 73 -36.70 -4.16 -11.66
CA TYR A 73 -36.44 -5.39 -12.42
C TYR A 73 -37.42 -6.50 -12.04
N ASP A 74 -38.61 -6.12 -11.53
CA ASP A 74 -39.72 -7.03 -11.17
C ASP A 74 -39.36 -8.10 -10.12
N ILE A 75 -38.33 -7.82 -9.30
CA ILE A 75 -37.96 -8.74 -8.19
C ILE A 75 -38.93 -8.56 -7.02
N THR A 76 -39.53 -9.67 -6.58
CA THR A 76 -40.52 -9.65 -5.52
C THR A 76 -39.98 -9.37 -4.13
N SER A 77 -40.79 -8.83 -3.23
CA SER A 77 -40.42 -8.65 -1.82
C SER A 77 -39.99 -9.95 -1.14
N GLN A 78 -40.57 -11.08 -1.54
CA GLN A 78 -40.20 -12.39 -1.03
C GLN A 78 -38.76 -12.77 -1.45
N THR A 79 -38.40 -12.56 -2.71
CA THR A 79 -37.04 -12.77 -3.21
C THR A 79 -36.04 -11.88 -2.45
N ILE A 80 -36.37 -10.61 -2.26
CA ILE A 80 -35.51 -9.66 -1.52
C ILE A 80 -35.29 -10.10 -0.06
N TYR A 81 -36.34 -10.61 0.60
CA TYR A 81 -36.28 -11.17 1.95
C TYR A 81 -35.30 -12.36 2.04
N TYR A 82 -35.41 -13.32 1.11
CA TYR A 82 -34.50 -14.47 1.09
C TYR A 82 -33.08 -14.08 0.73
N LEU A 83 -32.88 -13.11 -0.17
CA LEU A 83 -31.62 -12.58 -0.54
C LEU A 83 -30.92 -11.89 0.66
N GLU A 84 -31.66 -11.08 1.43
CA GLU A 84 -31.13 -10.49 2.66
C GLU A 84 -30.64 -11.57 3.63
N LYS A 85 -31.43 -12.64 3.79
CA LYS A 85 -31.06 -13.77 4.65
C LYS A 85 -29.82 -14.51 4.17
N ALA A 86 -29.72 -14.82 2.87
CA ALA A 86 -28.60 -15.50 2.27
C ALA A 86 -27.30 -14.64 2.32
N SER A 87 -27.44 -13.31 2.30
CA SER A 87 -26.30 -12.40 2.34
C SER A 87 -25.61 -12.27 3.71
N GLN A 88 -26.22 -12.76 4.78
CA GLN A 88 -25.70 -12.58 6.15
C GLN A 88 -24.37 -13.33 6.37
N GLU A 89 -24.20 -14.48 5.74
CA GLU A 89 -23.00 -15.32 5.84
C GLU A 89 -21.86 -14.90 4.88
N THR A 90 -22.15 -13.98 3.96
CA THR A 90 -21.21 -13.47 2.96
C THR A 90 -21.03 -11.96 3.13
N TRP A 91 -21.52 -11.19 2.16
CA TRP A 91 -21.58 -9.73 2.27
C TRP A 91 -23.03 -9.29 2.47
N SER A 92 -23.35 -8.87 3.69
CA SER A 92 -24.72 -8.42 4.00
C SER A 92 -25.11 -7.21 3.16
N VAL A 93 -26.25 -7.30 2.49
CA VAL A 93 -26.82 -6.20 1.69
C VAL A 93 -27.04 -4.92 2.49
N ARG A 94 -27.12 -5.01 3.83
CA ARG A 94 -27.20 -3.85 4.73
C ARG A 94 -25.91 -3.04 4.81
N LYS A 95 -24.78 -3.58 4.35
CA LYS A 95 -23.48 -2.89 4.30
C LYS A 95 -23.28 -2.11 3.00
N MET A 96 -24.21 -2.20 2.05
CA MET A 96 -24.13 -1.45 0.79
C MET A 96 -24.14 0.06 1.03
N GLN A 97 -23.36 0.77 0.28
CA GLN A 97 -23.11 2.21 0.47
C GLN A 97 -23.53 3.00 -0.77
N SER A 98 -24.07 4.18 -0.56
CA SER A 98 -24.31 5.17 -1.62
C SER A 98 -23.03 5.54 -2.36
N GLY A 99 -23.10 5.71 -3.67
CA GLY A 99 -21.98 6.03 -4.55
C GLY A 99 -21.19 4.81 -5.03
N LYS A 100 -21.53 3.60 -4.58
CA LYS A 100 -20.89 2.36 -5.04
C LYS A 100 -21.57 1.82 -6.29
N PRO A 101 -20.80 1.28 -7.25
CA PRO A 101 -21.36 0.62 -8.44
C PRO A 101 -22.10 -0.65 -8.10
N TYR A 102 -23.06 -0.98 -8.94
CA TYR A 102 -23.70 -2.29 -8.99
C TYR A 102 -24.02 -2.67 -10.44
N HIS A 103 -24.23 -3.95 -10.70
CA HIS A 103 -24.54 -4.50 -12.00
C HIS A 103 -25.73 -5.45 -11.91
N ILE A 104 -26.70 -5.29 -12.80
CA ILE A 104 -27.80 -6.25 -12.98
C ILE A 104 -27.52 -7.08 -14.22
N LEU A 105 -27.44 -8.38 -14.05
CA LEU A 105 -27.33 -9.33 -15.15
C LEU A 105 -28.70 -9.89 -15.44
N ARG A 106 -29.18 -9.74 -16.67
CA ARG A 106 -30.50 -10.16 -17.11
C ARG A 106 -30.44 -10.95 -18.41
N ASP A 107 -31.45 -11.80 -18.65
CA ASP A 107 -31.54 -12.57 -19.90
C ASP A 107 -31.58 -11.63 -21.11
N ARG A 108 -30.96 -12.03 -22.21
CA ARG A 108 -30.99 -11.30 -23.52
C ARG A 108 -32.28 -11.52 -24.30
N ASP A 109 -33.25 -12.23 -23.74
CA ASP A 109 -34.53 -12.44 -24.37
C ASP A 109 -35.47 -11.22 -24.22
N SER A 110 -36.68 -11.32 -24.80
CA SER A 110 -37.65 -10.24 -24.76
C SER A 110 -38.24 -10.00 -23.37
N ILE A 111 -38.09 -10.94 -22.42
CA ILE A 111 -38.56 -10.84 -21.05
C ILE A 111 -37.54 -10.09 -20.18
N ALA A 112 -36.26 -10.20 -20.51
CA ALA A 112 -35.13 -9.54 -19.84
C ALA A 112 -35.12 -9.77 -18.31
N LYS A 113 -35.42 -11.02 -17.87
CA LYS A 113 -35.51 -11.38 -16.45
C LYS A 113 -34.16 -11.19 -15.76
N ALA A 114 -34.12 -10.43 -14.67
CA ALA A 114 -32.92 -10.26 -13.86
C ALA A 114 -32.55 -11.59 -13.17
N ARG A 115 -31.28 -12.00 -13.36
CA ARG A 115 -30.70 -13.26 -12.84
C ARG A 115 -29.77 -13.03 -11.69
N TYR A 116 -28.95 -11.97 -11.74
CA TYR A 116 -27.99 -11.66 -10.71
C TYR A 116 -27.95 -10.15 -10.44
N PHE A 117 -27.68 -9.83 -9.17
CA PHE A 117 -27.27 -8.52 -8.73
C PHE A 117 -25.82 -8.64 -8.25
N VAL A 118 -24.93 -7.83 -8.80
CA VAL A 118 -23.51 -7.77 -8.40
C VAL A 118 -23.25 -6.41 -7.80
N TYR A 119 -22.56 -6.37 -6.67
CA TYR A 119 -22.23 -5.15 -5.94
C TYR A 119 -20.71 -5.04 -5.77
N ASP A 120 -20.12 -3.94 -6.22
CA ASP A 120 -18.69 -3.67 -6.05
C ASP A 120 -18.41 -3.19 -4.62
N ILE A 121 -17.85 -4.07 -3.81
CA ILE A 121 -17.45 -3.76 -2.43
C ILE A 121 -16.31 -2.72 -2.47
N ASN A 122 -15.31 -2.97 -3.31
CA ASN A 122 -14.20 -2.08 -3.61
C ASN A 122 -13.74 -2.30 -5.06
N LYS A 123 -12.51 -1.93 -5.42
CA LYS A 123 -12.01 -2.05 -6.80
C LYS A 123 -11.70 -3.49 -7.22
N THR A 124 -11.52 -4.38 -6.26
CA THR A 124 -11.12 -5.79 -6.49
C THR A 124 -12.15 -6.78 -5.99
N ASP A 125 -12.90 -6.44 -4.94
CA ASP A 125 -13.82 -7.34 -4.29
C ASP A 125 -15.26 -7.00 -4.67
N TYR A 126 -16.02 -8.02 -5.00
CA TYR A 126 -17.44 -7.89 -5.34
C TYR A 126 -18.28 -8.94 -4.63
N ALA A 127 -19.56 -8.64 -4.45
CA ALA A 127 -20.55 -9.59 -3.94
C ALA A 127 -21.58 -9.89 -5.03
N VAL A 128 -21.80 -11.18 -5.27
CA VAL A 128 -22.81 -11.67 -6.20
C VAL A 128 -24.02 -12.21 -5.44
N TYR A 129 -25.19 -11.85 -5.89
CA TYR A 129 -26.47 -12.31 -5.36
C TYR A 129 -27.32 -12.88 -6.49
N SER A 130 -27.69 -14.16 -6.40
CA SER A 130 -28.63 -14.79 -7.32
C SER A 130 -30.04 -14.29 -7.03
N LEU A 131 -30.75 -13.88 -8.09
CA LEU A 131 -32.14 -13.43 -8.06
C LEU A 131 -33.11 -14.48 -8.62
N SER A 132 -32.57 -15.67 -8.99
CA SER A 132 -33.32 -16.79 -9.59
C SER A 132 -33.99 -17.64 -8.51
N ASP A 133 -34.55 -18.78 -8.88
CA ASP A 133 -35.29 -19.71 -8.00
C ASP A 133 -34.40 -20.26 -6.85
N SER A 134 -33.07 -20.37 -7.08
CA SER A 134 -32.09 -20.66 -6.03
C SER A 134 -31.41 -19.38 -5.60
N ILE A 135 -31.76 -18.86 -4.42
CA ILE A 135 -31.20 -17.64 -3.86
C ILE A 135 -29.96 -18.00 -3.05
N TYR A 136 -28.81 -17.50 -3.50
CA TYR A 136 -27.52 -17.62 -2.84
C TYR A 136 -26.69 -16.35 -3.04
N SER A 137 -25.61 -16.21 -2.27
CA SER A 137 -24.65 -15.15 -2.44
C SER A 137 -23.23 -15.67 -2.23
N TYR A 138 -22.27 -15.00 -2.86
CA TYR A 138 -20.84 -15.22 -2.63
C TYR A 138 -20.05 -13.93 -2.81
N ILE A 139 -18.85 -13.92 -2.25
CA ILE A 139 -17.84 -12.87 -2.49
C ILE A 139 -16.86 -13.42 -3.52
N GLY A 140 -16.60 -12.64 -4.56
CA GLY A 140 -15.55 -12.91 -5.52
C GLY A 140 -14.50 -11.81 -5.53
N TYR A 141 -13.40 -12.13 -6.16
CA TYR A 141 -12.23 -11.26 -6.27
C TYR A 141 -11.82 -11.19 -7.73
N ILE A 142 -11.45 -9.99 -8.18
CA ILE A 142 -10.81 -9.80 -9.49
C ILE A 142 -9.34 -10.09 -9.29
N ASP A 143 -8.75 -10.91 -10.14
CA ASP A 143 -7.32 -11.17 -10.13
C ASP A 143 -6.56 -9.87 -10.34
N VAL A 144 -5.51 -9.69 -9.56
CA VAL A 144 -4.72 -8.46 -9.55
C VAL A 144 -3.30 -8.77 -10.03
N ASP A 145 -2.98 -8.20 -11.18
CA ASP A 145 -1.62 -8.20 -11.69
C ASP A 145 -0.77 -7.14 -10.98
N THR A 146 0.45 -7.50 -10.62
CA THR A 146 1.41 -6.58 -10.03
C THR A 146 2.46 -6.19 -11.06
N VAL A 147 2.55 -4.91 -11.38
CA VAL A 147 3.53 -4.34 -12.30
C VAL A 147 4.56 -3.55 -11.48
N LEU A 148 5.84 -3.78 -11.78
CA LEU A 148 6.94 -3.02 -11.20
C LEU A 148 7.12 -1.71 -11.97
N ASN A 149 7.18 -0.59 -11.25
CA ASN A 149 7.30 0.73 -11.83
C ASN A 149 8.45 1.52 -11.18
N TYR A 150 9.02 2.46 -11.91
CA TYR A 150 10.08 3.34 -11.44
C TYR A 150 9.79 4.77 -11.85
N ILE A 151 9.90 5.69 -10.90
CA ILE A 151 9.81 7.12 -11.15
C ILE A 151 10.97 7.85 -10.49
N SER A 152 11.36 8.97 -11.06
CA SER A 152 12.32 9.88 -10.45
C SER A 152 11.99 11.33 -10.84
N GLY A 153 12.33 12.27 -9.97
CA GLY A 153 12.05 13.67 -10.24
C GLY A 153 12.70 14.62 -9.24
N SER A 154 12.67 15.92 -9.56
CA SER A 154 13.11 17.00 -8.71
C SER A 154 11.92 17.79 -8.19
N ILE A 155 12.00 18.26 -6.96
CA ILE A 155 10.94 18.99 -6.29
C ILE A 155 11.05 20.48 -6.62
N GLU A 156 10.03 21.00 -7.30
CA GLU A 156 9.92 22.43 -7.62
C GLU A 156 8.95 23.16 -6.67
N THR A 157 7.91 22.50 -6.23
CA THR A 157 6.85 23.06 -5.34
C THR A 157 6.58 22.17 -4.13
N SER A 158 6.23 20.90 -4.36
CA SER A 158 6.00 19.89 -3.32
C SER A 158 6.33 18.50 -3.85
N LEU A 159 6.62 17.56 -2.95
CA LEU A 159 6.82 16.14 -3.30
C LEU A 159 5.61 15.58 -4.05
N TRP A 160 4.41 15.90 -3.56
CA TRP A 160 3.15 15.43 -4.17
C TRP A 160 3.04 15.88 -5.64
N ASN A 161 3.24 17.19 -5.91
CA ASN A 161 3.18 17.72 -7.26
C ASN A 161 4.24 17.09 -8.17
N ALA A 162 5.48 16.99 -7.68
CA ALA A 162 6.57 16.41 -8.45
C ALA A 162 6.30 14.93 -8.82
N MET A 163 5.69 14.15 -7.94
CA MET A 163 5.30 12.77 -8.23
C MET A 163 4.15 12.68 -9.23
N ILE A 164 3.13 13.52 -9.11
CA ILE A 164 2.02 13.58 -10.08
C ILE A 164 2.53 13.95 -11.48
N GLU A 165 3.46 14.90 -11.59
CA GLU A 165 4.09 15.27 -12.85
C GLU A 165 4.84 14.11 -13.51
N GLN A 166 5.33 13.14 -12.72
CA GLN A 166 5.92 11.89 -13.21
C GLN A 166 4.89 10.77 -13.48
N GLY A 167 3.60 11.07 -13.37
CA GLY A 167 2.53 10.10 -13.61
C GLY A 167 2.22 9.16 -12.45
N ALA A 168 2.81 9.40 -11.29
CA ALA A 168 2.54 8.59 -10.11
C ALA A 168 1.13 8.82 -9.57
N ALA A 169 0.61 7.81 -8.88
CA ALA A 169 -0.62 7.95 -8.16
C ALA A 169 -0.48 8.84 -6.91
N PRO A 170 -1.56 9.53 -6.53
CA PRO A 170 -1.55 10.49 -5.41
C PRO A 170 -1.11 9.90 -4.06
N ASP A 171 -1.33 8.61 -3.84
CA ASP A 171 -1.01 7.91 -2.59
C ASP A 171 0.49 7.64 -2.43
N LEU A 172 1.25 7.51 -3.54
CA LEU A 172 2.67 7.18 -3.51
C LEU A 172 3.51 8.21 -2.72
N ALA A 173 3.18 9.50 -2.84
CA ALA A 173 3.88 10.56 -2.11
C ALA A 173 3.70 10.44 -0.59
N GLY A 174 2.50 10.05 -0.14
CA GLY A 174 2.23 9.76 1.26
C GLY A 174 3.01 8.55 1.76
N MET A 175 3.01 7.45 0.98
CA MET A 175 3.75 6.23 1.31
C MET A 175 5.26 6.50 1.43
N LEU A 176 5.83 7.28 0.51
CA LEU A 176 7.24 7.66 0.58
C LEU A 176 7.54 8.53 1.81
N ALA A 177 6.66 9.48 2.11
CA ALA A 177 6.79 10.32 3.31
C ALA A 177 6.71 9.50 4.60
N ASP A 178 5.88 8.46 4.64
CA ASP A 178 5.77 7.54 5.78
C ASP A 178 7.07 6.77 6.01
N ILE A 179 7.70 6.25 4.94
CA ILE A 179 8.99 5.53 5.03
C ILE A 179 10.07 6.41 5.67
N TYR A 180 10.17 7.66 5.23
CA TYR A 180 11.19 8.58 5.69
C TYR A 180 10.76 9.47 6.87
N SER A 181 9.56 9.29 7.41
CA SER A 181 9.02 10.11 8.51
C SER A 181 9.91 10.18 9.75
N TRP A 182 10.84 9.22 9.89
CA TRP A 182 11.78 9.09 10.98
C TRP A 182 13.15 9.74 10.69
N THR A 183 13.49 9.91 9.42
CA THR A 183 14.84 10.32 8.98
C THR A 183 14.84 11.68 8.29
N ILE A 184 13.74 12.06 7.62
CA ILE A 184 13.64 13.30 6.85
C ILE A 184 12.55 14.20 7.43
N ASP A 185 12.86 15.49 7.57
CA ASP A 185 11.86 16.51 7.87
C ASP A 185 11.22 17.02 6.58
N PHE A 186 10.07 16.45 6.21
CA PHE A 186 9.35 16.84 5.00
C PHE A 186 8.81 18.28 5.01
N PHE A 187 8.79 18.97 6.16
CA PHE A 187 8.52 20.40 6.22
C PHE A 187 9.74 21.26 5.85
N GLY A 188 10.93 20.68 5.88
CA GLY A 188 12.20 21.30 5.50
C GLY A 188 12.64 21.01 4.06
N ILE A 189 11.85 20.30 3.27
CA ILE A 189 12.15 20.01 1.86
C ILE A 189 12.32 21.30 1.08
N GLN A 190 13.39 21.36 0.28
CA GLN A 190 13.74 22.52 -0.51
C GLN A 190 13.53 22.28 -2.01
N LYS A 191 13.39 23.36 -2.74
CA LYS A 191 13.45 23.32 -4.20
C LYS A 191 14.76 22.69 -4.66
N ARG A 192 14.68 21.75 -5.60
CA ARG A 192 15.75 20.90 -6.16
C ARG A 192 16.13 19.69 -5.30
N ASP A 193 15.53 19.47 -4.12
CA ASP A 193 15.54 18.14 -3.55
C ASP A 193 14.94 17.15 -4.57
N SER A 194 15.40 15.91 -4.58
CA SER A 194 14.98 14.96 -5.59
C SER A 194 14.68 13.59 -5.00
N PHE A 195 13.97 12.79 -5.77
CA PHE A 195 13.59 11.44 -5.38
C PHE A 195 13.73 10.47 -6.54
N SER A 196 13.92 9.21 -6.21
CA SER A 196 13.68 8.07 -7.08
C SER A 196 13.00 6.97 -6.30
N VAL A 197 12.00 6.32 -6.92
CA VAL A 197 11.16 5.32 -6.26
C VAL A 197 10.92 4.15 -7.19
N PHE A 198 11.20 2.94 -6.71
CA PHE A 198 10.89 1.68 -7.36
C PHE A 198 9.79 1.00 -6.53
N TYR A 199 8.65 0.75 -7.15
CA TYR A 199 7.43 0.35 -6.44
C TYR A 199 6.54 -0.54 -7.28
N GLN A 200 5.52 -1.09 -6.65
CA GLN A 200 4.50 -1.92 -7.27
C GLN A 200 3.25 -1.11 -7.59
N GLU A 201 2.68 -1.34 -8.75
CA GLU A 201 1.32 -0.94 -9.10
C GLU A 201 0.46 -2.16 -9.32
N MET A 202 -0.76 -2.12 -8.83
CA MET A 202 -1.71 -3.21 -8.89
C MET A 202 -2.79 -2.90 -9.92
N TYR A 203 -3.03 -3.84 -10.83
CA TYR A 203 -3.98 -3.71 -11.91
C TYR A 203 -5.00 -4.85 -11.87
N ALA A 204 -6.28 -4.52 -12.05
CA ALA A 204 -7.37 -5.46 -12.28
C ALA A 204 -7.98 -5.16 -13.64
N ASP A 205 -8.08 -6.14 -14.53
CA ASP A 205 -8.58 -5.96 -15.90
C ASP A 205 -7.94 -4.76 -16.63
N SER A 206 -6.64 -4.61 -16.51
CA SER A 206 -5.86 -3.49 -17.08
C SER A 206 -6.18 -2.10 -16.48
N VAL A 207 -7.00 -2.03 -15.43
CA VAL A 207 -7.30 -0.80 -14.70
C VAL A 207 -6.49 -0.75 -13.42
N ARG A 208 -5.78 0.35 -13.18
CA ARG A 208 -5.03 0.54 -11.94
C ARG A 208 -5.98 0.61 -10.72
N VAL A 209 -5.80 -0.31 -9.79
CA VAL A 209 -6.66 -0.41 -8.59
C VAL A 209 -5.99 0.12 -7.33
N ALA A 210 -4.66 -0.05 -7.19
CA ALA A 210 -3.92 0.40 -6.02
C ALA A 210 -2.44 0.65 -6.33
N THR A 211 -1.75 1.40 -5.45
CA THR A 211 -0.29 1.32 -5.29
C THR A 211 0.01 0.16 -4.36
N GLY A 212 0.91 -0.72 -4.77
CA GLY A 212 1.44 -1.77 -3.92
C GLY A 212 2.58 -1.23 -3.03
N GLU A 213 3.56 -2.06 -2.76
CA GLU A 213 4.66 -1.70 -1.87
C GLU A 213 5.75 -0.89 -2.59
N ILE A 214 6.37 0.04 -1.90
CA ILE A 214 7.64 0.64 -2.31
C ILE A 214 8.74 -0.38 -1.99
N LEU A 215 9.51 -0.78 -3.01
CA LEU A 215 10.56 -1.79 -2.86
C LEU A 215 11.92 -1.14 -2.60
N ALA A 216 12.18 -0.02 -3.24
CA ALA A 216 13.37 0.79 -3.02
C ALA A 216 13.08 2.26 -3.28
N ALA A 217 13.76 3.13 -2.56
CA ALA A 217 13.72 4.56 -2.79
C ALA A 217 15.07 5.22 -2.46
N ASN A 218 15.33 6.34 -3.11
CA ASN A 218 16.35 7.29 -2.70
C ASN A 218 15.71 8.68 -2.65
N PHE A 219 15.89 9.39 -1.55
CA PHE A 219 15.49 10.77 -1.39
C PHE A 219 16.72 11.63 -1.15
N ILE A 220 16.96 12.61 -2.03
CA ILE A 220 18.12 13.49 -1.93
C ILE A 220 17.66 14.83 -1.38
N THR A 221 18.12 15.18 -0.20
CA THR A 221 17.83 16.48 0.43
C THR A 221 19.10 17.10 1.00
N SER A 222 19.25 18.40 0.83
CA SER A 222 20.46 19.15 1.24
C SER A 222 21.76 18.53 0.71
N GLY A 223 21.69 17.86 -0.45
CA GLY A 223 22.84 17.21 -1.09
C GLY A 223 23.25 15.87 -0.48
N ALA A 224 22.46 15.31 0.42
CA ALA A 224 22.68 13.99 1.01
C ALA A 224 21.65 12.98 0.49
N ASP A 225 22.14 11.78 0.15
CA ASP A 225 21.29 10.64 -0.23
C ASP A 225 20.71 9.97 1.01
N HIS A 226 19.45 9.61 0.91
CA HIS A 226 18.73 8.83 1.92
C HIS A 226 18.09 7.62 1.22
N TYR A 227 18.72 6.47 1.33
CA TYR A 227 18.26 5.24 0.72
C TYR A 227 17.27 4.50 1.62
N ALA A 228 16.31 3.84 1.00
CA ALA A 228 15.36 2.96 1.65
C ALA A 228 15.18 1.68 0.82
N PHE A 229 15.46 0.53 1.40
CA PHE A 229 15.25 -0.77 0.79
C PHE A 229 14.31 -1.59 1.65
N ARG A 230 13.24 -2.12 1.05
CA ARG A 230 12.30 -2.99 1.73
C ARG A 230 12.90 -4.39 1.91
N TYR A 231 12.92 -4.88 3.14
CA TYR A 231 13.44 -6.20 3.48
C TYR A 231 12.65 -6.84 4.63
N ASN A 232 12.38 -8.15 4.53
CA ASN A 232 11.70 -8.92 5.57
C ASN A 232 12.76 -9.51 6.50
N TYR A 233 13.08 -8.85 7.60
CA TYR A 233 14.17 -9.27 8.47
C TYR A 233 13.72 -10.18 9.62
N HIS A 234 12.77 -9.75 10.45
CA HIS A 234 12.32 -10.52 11.61
C HIS A 234 10.85 -10.95 11.54
N ASN A 235 10.12 -10.46 10.58
CA ASN A 235 8.71 -10.76 10.40
C ASN A 235 8.31 -10.56 8.93
N ASP A 236 7.16 -11.10 8.55
CA ASP A 236 6.63 -11.00 7.18
C ASP A 236 6.13 -9.59 6.80
N ARG A 237 6.34 -8.60 7.65
CA ARG A 237 5.81 -7.24 7.43
C ARG A 237 6.79 -6.33 6.72
N GLY A 238 7.81 -6.73 6.08
CA GLY A 238 8.74 -5.88 5.36
C GLY A 238 9.04 -4.53 6.06
N GLU A 239 10.27 -4.30 6.42
CA GLU A 239 10.74 -3.05 7.01
C GLU A 239 11.71 -2.37 6.05
N TYR A 240 12.05 -1.10 6.31
CA TYR A 240 12.94 -0.35 5.45
C TYR A 240 14.29 -0.12 6.13
N PHE A 241 15.36 -0.37 5.37
CA PHE A 241 16.74 -0.23 5.80
C PHE A 241 17.53 0.60 4.80
N ASP A 242 18.56 1.30 5.27
CA ASP A 242 19.52 2.00 4.40
C ASP A 242 20.53 1.03 3.80
N GLU A 243 21.44 1.54 2.96
CA GLU A 243 22.50 0.77 2.30
C GLU A 243 23.48 0.09 3.28
N LYS A 244 23.46 0.47 4.55
CA LYS A 244 24.28 -0.10 5.63
C LYS A 244 23.49 -1.07 6.51
N GLY A 245 22.26 -1.39 6.13
CA GLY A 245 21.38 -2.23 6.95
C GLY A 245 20.90 -1.56 8.23
N THR A 246 20.98 -0.23 8.30
CA THR A 246 20.42 0.52 9.42
C THR A 246 18.91 0.67 9.19
N SER A 247 18.09 0.25 10.15
CA SER A 247 16.65 0.45 10.06
C SER A 247 16.29 1.93 9.95
N LEU A 248 15.45 2.29 8.98
CA LEU A 248 14.90 3.64 8.86
C LEU A 248 13.91 3.93 9.99
N ARG A 249 13.34 2.89 10.58
CA ARG A 249 12.51 3.02 11.78
C ARG A 249 13.38 3.44 12.95
N ARG A 250 13.05 4.56 13.56
CA ARG A 250 13.73 5.06 14.76
C ARG A 250 12.91 4.72 16.00
N ALA A 251 13.58 4.65 17.14
CA ALA A 251 12.93 4.39 18.40
C ALA A 251 11.82 5.39 18.74
N PHE A 252 11.88 6.60 18.17
CA PHE A 252 10.86 7.64 18.36
C PHE A 252 10.57 8.40 17.06
N LEU A 253 9.31 8.87 16.91
CA LEU A 253 8.90 9.86 15.91
C LEU A 253 9.67 11.16 16.10
N LYS A 254 9.99 11.82 15.01
CA LYS A 254 10.63 13.13 15.03
C LYS A 254 9.72 14.21 15.62
N ALA A 255 8.39 14.08 15.45
CA ALA A 255 7.38 14.91 16.09
C ALA A 255 6.12 14.10 16.40
N PRO A 256 5.42 14.38 17.54
CA PRO A 256 4.23 13.63 17.95
C PRO A 256 2.94 14.07 17.24
N LEU A 257 2.98 15.02 16.32
CA LEU A 257 1.81 15.58 15.63
C LEU A 257 2.22 16.35 14.37
N SER A 258 1.24 16.61 13.47
CA SER A 258 1.38 17.65 12.45
C SER A 258 1.23 19.03 13.09
N TYR A 259 2.14 19.95 12.82
CA TYR A 259 2.19 21.27 13.44
C TYR A 259 2.47 22.38 12.43
N ASN A 260 2.03 23.60 12.75
CA ASN A 260 2.28 24.77 11.89
C ASN A 260 3.69 25.33 12.09
N ARG A 261 4.17 25.37 13.35
CA ARG A 261 5.49 25.86 13.71
C ARG A 261 5.86 25.44 15.13
N ILE A 262 7.15 25.44 15.43
CA ILE A 262 7.65 25.37 16.80
C ILE A 262 7.55 26.78 17.41
N SER A 263 6.69 26.91 18.41
CA SER A 263 6.44 28.20 19.07
C SER A 263 7.41 28.47 20.23
N SER A 264 7.98 27.42 20.84
CA SER A 264 9.02 27.52 21.83
C SER A 264 9.94 26.31 21.81
N ARG A 265 11.24 26.54 21.93
CA ARG A 265 12.24 25.48 21.99
C ARG A 265 12.60 25.14 23.44
N PHE A 266 13.24 24.01 23.63
CA PHE A 266 13.87 23.62 24.90
C PHE A 266 14.86 24.69 25.35
N SER A 267 14.80 25.03 26.65
CA SER A 267 15.71 26.03 27.23
C SER A 267 15.78 25.85 28.74
N ASN A 268 17.00 25.94 29.31
CA ASN A 268 17.19 25.95 30.75
C ASN A 268 16.87 27.32 31.39
N ALA A 269 16.83 28.39 30.57
CA ALA A 269 16.50 29.75 31.05
C ALA A 269 15.84 30.55 29.92
N ARG A 270 14.51 30.77 29.99
CA ARG A 270 13.76 31.68 29.10
C ARG A 270 12.80 32.57 29.89
N LEU A 271 12.49 33.73 29.34
CA LEU A 271 11.46 34.59 29.90
C LEU A 271 10.08 33.90 29.69
N HIS A 272 9.39 33.59 30.78
CA HIS A 272 8.07 32.95 30.72
C HIS A 272 7.03 33.94 30.13
N PRO A 273 6.29 33.55 29.07
CA PRO A 273 5.44 34.51 28.34
C PRO A 273 4.34 35.17 29.19
N ILE A 274 3.77 34.41 30.15
CA ILE A 274 2.72 34.88 31.03
C ILE A 274 3.31 35.46 32.33
N LYS A 275 4.13 34.71 33.05
CA LYS A 275 4.63 35.07 34.39
C LYS A 275 5.73 36.13 34.38
N LYS A 276 6.32 36.44 33.20
CA LYS A 276 7.41 37.41 33.00
C LYS A 276 8.64 37.21 33.91
N VAL A 277 8.89 35.98 34.30
CA VAL A 277 10.08 35.57 35.08
C VAL A 277 10.92 34.64 34.25
N VAL A 278 12.24 34.63 34.48
CA VAL A 278 13.14 33.68 33.85
C VAL A 278 12.89 32.27 34.42
N ARG A 279 12.55 31.32 33.59
CA ARG A 279 12.24 29.96 33.98
C ARG A 279 12.66 28.97 32.90
N ALA A 280 13.08 27.79 33.31
CA ALA A 280 13.33 26.68 32.39
C ALA A 280 12.04 26.26 31.64
N HIS A 281 12.23 25.89 30.38
CA HIS A 281 11.23 25.19 29.55
C HIS A 281 11.86 23.88 29.07
N HIS A 282 11.56 22.81 29.76
CA HIS A 282 12.14 21.50 29.50
C HIS A 282 11.31 20.67 28.49
N GLY A 283 10.82 21.36 27.46
CA GLY A 283 10.03 20.78 26.36
C GLY A 283 10.15 21.58 25.07
N VAL A 284 9.41 21.14 24.06
CA VAL A 284 9.23 21.85 22.79
C VAL A 284 7.72 22.10 22.61
N ASP A 285 7.36 23.35 22.39
CA ASP A 285 5.97 23.75 22.14
C ASP A 285 5.69 23.71 20.64
N TYR A 286 4.84 22.78 20.20
CA TYR A 286 4.34 22.68 18.84
C TYR A 286 2.99 23.40 18.70
N ALA A 287 2.95 24.54 18.01
CA ALA A 287 1.72 25.25 17.73
C ALA A 287 0.89 24.51 16.67
N ALA A 288 -0.30 24.12 17.07
CA ALA A 288 -1.26 23.42 16.20
C ALA A 288 -2.70 23.78 16.63
N PRO A 289 -3.69 23.68 15.73
CA PRO A 289 -5.10 23.90 16.08
C PRO A 289 -5.59 22.98 17.20
N SER A 290 -6.50 23.48 18.04
CA SER A 290 -7.15 22.64 19.06
C SER A 290 -7.91 21.49 18.40
N GLY A 291 -7.67 20.26 18.87
CA GLY A 291 -8.24 19.04 18.29
C GLY A 291 -7.30 18.32 17.31
N THR A 292 -6.13 18.89 16.97
CA THR A 292 -5.11 18.19 16.17
C THR A 292 -4.74 16.88 16.88
N PRO A 293 -4.73 15.74 16.16
CA PRO A 293 -4.33 14.45 16.73
C PRO A 293 -2.89 14.47 17.25
N VAL A 294 -2.70 13.83 18.41
CA VAL A 294 -1.39 13.63 19.05
C VAL A 294 -1.11 12.14 19.12
N TYR A 295 0.06 11.74 18.68
CA TYR A 295 0.47 10.35 18.56
C TYR A 295 1.61 10.01 19.52
N SER A 296 1.67 8.75 19.97
CA SER A 296 2.84 8.25 20.71
C SER A 296 4.06 8.27 19.79
N VAL A 297 5.16 8.85 20.26
CA VAL A 297 6.40 8.90 19.46
C VAL A 297 7.12 7.54 19.38
N GLY A 298 6.82 6.62 20.24
CA GLY A 298 7.42 5.27 20.27
C GLY A 298 6.50 4.27 20.95
N ASP A 299 6.83 2.99 20.84
CA ASP A 299 6.19 1.92 21.60
C ASP A 299 6.41 2.15 23.11
N GLY A 300 5.44 1.81 23.93
CA GLY A 300 5.60 1.99 25.37
C GLY A 300 4.34 1.72 26.19
N VAL A 301 4.41 2.07 27.47
CA VAL A 301 3.31 1.91 28.42
C VAL A 301 2.94 3.27 28.99
N VAL A 302 1.66 3.59 29.01
CA VAL A 302 1.14 4.80 29.64
C VAL A 302 1.33 4.71 31.15
N THR A 303 2.16 5.57 31.73
CA THR A 303 2.45 5.61 33.17
C THR A 303 1.68 6.70 33.91
N ALA A 304 1.19 7.72 33.19
CA ALA A 304 0.29 8.72 33.75
C ALA A 304 -0.71 9.21 32.69
N ARG A 305 -1.94 9.45 33.11
CA ARG A 305 -3.02 10.16 32.41
C ARG A 305 -3.74 10.97 33.48
N ALA A 306 -3.43 12.26 33.55
CA ALA A 306 -3.86 13.06 34.67
C ALA A 306 -3.95 14.55 34.33
N TRP A 307 -4.25 15.36 35.34
CA TRP A 307 -4.21 16.82 35.33
C TRP A 307 -3.00 17.34 36.12
N ASP A 308 -2.15 18.13 35.47
CA ASP A 308 -1.07 18.86 36.14
C ASP A 308 -1.54 20.26 36.59
N SER A 309 -1.71 20.44 37.90
CA SER A 309 -2.10 21.73 38.52
C SER A 309 -1.00 22.79 38.48
N LYS A 310 0.26 22.42 38.19
CA LYS A 310 1.40 23.34 38.11
C LYS A 310 1.47 24.08 36.79
N GLY A 311 0.58 23.76 35.85
CA GLY A 311 0.43 24.47 34.60
C GLY A 311 0.28 23.62 33.35
N GLY A 312 0.62 22.36 33.37
CA GLY A 312 0.58 21.47 32.22
C GLY A 312 -0.83 21.06 31.74
N GLY A 313 -1.84 21.21 32.65
CA GLY A 313 -3.21 20.80 32.32
C GLY A 313 -3.36 19.30 32.14
N ASN A 314 -4.20 18.87 31.18
CA ASN A 314 -4.30 17.44 30.83
C ASN A 314 -3.00 16.95 30.19
N TYR A 315 -2.48 15.84 30.70
CA TYR A 315 -1.25 15.27 30.17
C TYR A 315 -1.26 13.74 30.15
N ILE A 316 -0.44 13.18 29.27
CA ILE A 316 -0.08 11.76 29.20
C ILE A 316 1.42 11.65 29.37
N LYS A 317 1.84 10.61 30.12
CA LYS A 317 3.24 10.20 30.22
C LYS A 317 3.37 8.77 29.76
N ILE A 318 4.35 8.48 28.89
CA ILE A 318 4.61 7.17 28.31
C ILE A 318 6.05 6.77 28.64
N LYS A 319 6.22 5.60 29.26
CA LYS A 319 7.52 4.98 29.46
C LYS A 319 7.78 4.03 28.28
N HIS A 320 8.80 4.34 27.50
CA HIS A 320 9.16 3.55 26.30
C HIS A 320 10.08 2.37 26.65
N ASN A 321 11.07 2.62 27.50
CA ASN A 321 12.00 1.61 28.00
C ASN A 321 12.63 2.04 29.33
N SER A 322 13.71 1.38 29.76
CA SER A 322 14.42 1.76 30.98
C SER A 322 15.03 3.16 30.95
N THR A 323 15.32 3.68 29.77
CA THR A 323 16.05 4.93 29.54
C THR A 323 15.15 6.11 29.21
N TYR A 324 14.11 5.91 28.39
CA TYR A 324 13.32 7.00 27.82
C TYR A 324 11.87 7.02 28.31
N THR A 325 11.42 8.22 28.63
CA THR A 325 10.00 8.53 28.94
C THR A 325 9.62 9.81 28.20
N THR A 326 8.39 9.89 27.67
CA THR A 326 7.85 11.10 27.05
C THR A 326 6.63 11.61 27.78
N GLU A 327 6.36 12.92 27.63
CA GLU A 327 5.23 13.60 28.25
C GLU A 327 4.59 14.55 27.25
N TYR A 328 3.26 14.54 27.19
CA TYR A 328 2.41 15.27 26.25
C TYR A 328 1.42 16.09 27.04
N MET A 329 1.57 17.42 27.02
CA MET A 329 0.83 18.33 27.92
C MET A 329 -0.10 19.29 27.15
N HIS A 330 -0.94 20.00 27.87
CA HIS A 330 -1.97 20.94 27.37
C HIS A 330 -3.05 20.28 26.53
N LEU A 331 -3.26 18.95 26.65
CA LEU A 331 -4.20 18.20 25.85
C LEU A 331 -5.64 18.67 26.08
N ARG A 332 -6.44 18.77 25.00
CA ARG A 332 -7.89 18.98 25.09
C ARG A 332 -8.59 17.77 25.69
N GLY A 333 -8.10 16.57 25.37
CA GLY A 333 -8.65 15.30 25.81
C GLY A 333 -7.78 14.14 25.34
N PHE A 334 -8.15 12.96 25.77
CA PHE A 334 -7.45 11.72 25.54
C PHE A 334 -8.17 10.91 24.45
N ALA A 335 -7.44 10.11 23.71
CA ALA A 335 -8.05 9.18 22.77
C ALA A 335 -8.76 8.03 23.50
N SER A 336 -9.73 7.39 22.81
CA SER A 336 -10.44 6.24 23.35
C SER A 336 -9.48 5.09 23.64
N GLY A 337 -9.69 4.38 24.74
CA GLY A 337 -8.87 3.24 25.13
C GLY A 337 -7.53 3.59 25.79
N ILE A 338 -7.15 4.86 25.90
CA ILE A 338 -5.91 5.27 26.56
C ILE A 338 -6.14 5.43 28.06
N SER A 339 -5.47 4.63 28.85
CA SER A 339 -5.47 4.67 30.34
C SER A 339 -4.10 4.28 30.88
N VAL A 340 -3.85 4.53 32.17
CA VAL A 340 -2.62 4.05 32.83
C VAL A 340 -2.54 2.54 32.70
N GLY A 341 -1.39 2.02 32.31
CA GLY A 341 -1.14 0.60 32.01
C GLY A 341 -1.41 0.20 30.56
N THR A 342 -2.02 1.06 29.72
CA THR A 342 -2.22 0.76 28.30
C THR A 342 -0.88 0.69 27.58
N HIS A 343 -0.66 -0.42 26.84
CA HIS A 343 0.41 -0.51 25.87
C HIS A 343 0.02 0.29 24.63
N VAL A 344 0.90 1.15 24.17
CA VAL A 344 0.74 1.95 22.96
C VAL A 344 1.86 1.62 21.99
N SER A 345 1.50 1.58 20.71
CA SER A 345 2.46 1.48 19.62
C SER A 345 2.87 2.87 19.15
N GLN A 346 4.05 2.93 18.55
CA GLN A 346 4.53 4.12 17.85
C GLN A 346 3.53 4.54 16.76
N GLY A 347 3.23 5.86 16.69
CA GLY A 347 2.19 6.36 15.78
C GLY A 347 0.75 6.13 16.25
N GLN A 348 0.54 5.49 17.40
CA GLN A 348 -0.81 5.33 17.95
C GLN A 348 -1.37 6.66 18.46
N LEU A 349 -2.62 6.96 18.09
CA LEU A 349 -3.34 8.13 18.58
C LEU A 349 -3.53 8.03 20.10
N ILE A 350 -3.06 9.04 20.85
CA ILE A 350 -3.13 9.07 22.32
C ILE A 350 -3.98 10.22 22.86
N GLY A 351 -4.17 11.29 22.08
CA GLY A 351 -4.93 12.46 22.52
C GLY A 351 -5.05 13.52 21.47
N TYR A 352 -5.46 14.69 21.88
CA TYR A 352 -5.70 15.83 20.98
C TYR A 352 -5.13 17.11 21.57
N VAL A 353 -4.53 17.96 20.72
CA VAL A 353 -4.02 19.28 21.10
C VAL A 353 -5.13 20.11 21.73
N GLY A 354 -4.79 20.82 22.79
CA GLY A 354 -5.68 21.71 23.50
C GLY A 354 -5.00 23.00 23.96
N MET A 355 -5.58 23.59 25.00
CA MET A 355 -5.09 24.78 25.66
C MET A 355 -5.39 24.68 27.16
N THR A 356 -5.33 23.46 27.73
CA THR A 356 -5.62 23.23 29.14
C THR A 356 -4.45 23.65 30.02
N GLY A 357 -4.69 23.99 31.29
CA GLY A 357 -3.65 24.49 32.18
C GLY A 357 -3.24 25.96 31.89
N THR A 358 -1.93 26.24 31.98
CA THR A 358 -1.40 27.61 31.79
C THR A 358 -0.82 27.76 30.37
N ALA A 359 -1.70 27.89 29.39
CA ALA A 359 -1.36 28.06 27.99
C ALA A 359 -1.86 29.39 27.43
N THR A 360 -1.14 30.02 26.49
CA THR A 360 -1.52 31.29 25.82
C THR A 360 -2.27 31.06 24.51
N GLY A 361 -2.26 29.88 23.99
CA GLY A 361 -2.95 29.48 22.75
C GLY A 361 -2.83 27.97 22.56
N PRO A 362 -3.56 27.37 21.59
CA PRO A 362 -3.50 25.94 21.34
C PRO A 362 -2.10 25.51 20.92
N HIS A 363 -1.52 24.54 21.66
CA HIS A 363 -0.23 23.94 21.37
C HIS A 363 -0.08 22.62 22.15
N LEU A 364 0.90 21.82 21.77
CA LEU A 364 1.40 20.69 22.53
C LEU A 364 2.75 21.08 23.15
N ASP A 365 2.89 21.00 24.47
CA ASP A 365 4.19 20.96 25.16
C ASP A 365 4.64 19.49 25.20
N TYR A 366 5.65 19.18 24.41
CA TYR A 366 6.22 17.84 24.28
C TYR A 366 7.57 17.75 24.98
N ARG A 367 7.74 16.76 25.83
CA ARG A 367 8.95 16.58 26.64
C ARG A 367 9.49 15.17 26.52
N VAL A 368 10.81 15.07 26.51
CA VAL A 368 11.55 13.81 26.54
C VAL A 368 12.47 13.79 27.75
N PHE A 369 12.45 12.65 28.44
CA PHE A 369 13.31 12.39 29.58
C PHE A 369 14.21 11.20 29.26
N LYS A 370 15.52 11.37 29.47
CA LYS A 370 16.52 10.30 29.42
C LYS A 370 17.02 10.05 30.84
N ASN A 371 16.80 8.82 31.36
CA ASN A 371 17.13 8.47 32.75
C ASN A 371 16.55 9.47 33.78
N GLY A 372 15.33 9.96 33.55
CA GLY A 372 14.64 10.92 34.40
C GLY A 372 15.06 12.39 34.22
N THR A 373 16.08 12.68 33.40
CA THR A 373 16.53 14.06 33.10
C THR A 373 15.93 14.52 31.79
N ALA A 374 15.32 15.71 31.77
CA ALA A 374 14.76 16.30 30.55
C ALA A 374 15.87 16.64 29.55
N ILE A 375 15.67 16.27 28.30
CA ILE A 375 16.60 16.53 27.19
C ILE A 375 15.89 17.27 26.06
N ASP A 376 16.64 17.96 25.20
CA ASP A 376 16.08 18.65 24.02
C ASP A 376 15.60 17.63 22.98
N PRO A 377 14.30 17.50 22.72
CA PRO A 377 13.77 16.57 21.74
C PRO A 377 14.28 16.79 20.30
N LEU A 378 14.62 18.03 19.95
CA LEU A 378 15.07 18.41 18.61
C LEU A 378 16.54 18.07 18.35
N ARG A 379 17.30 17.78 19.42
CA ARG A 379 18.72 17.43 19.34
C ARG A 379 19.01 15.98 19.74
N MET A 380 17.95 15.21 19.94
CA MET A 380 18.07 13.83 20.33
C MET A 380 18.54 12.98 19.15
N ASP A 381 19.68 12.31 19.32
CA ASP A 381 20.09 11.26 18.40
C ASP A 381 19.29 9.99 18.72
N LEU A 382 18.46 9.60 17.76
CA LEU A 382 17.54 8.47 17.94
C LEU A 382 18.17 7.21 17.35
N PRO A 383 18.44 6.19 18.20
CA PRO A 383 18.97 4.94 17.69
C PRO A 383 17.96 4.30 16.72
N ALA A 384 18.48 3.69 15.65
CA ALA A 384 17.69 2.81 14.80
C ALA A 384 17.18 1.61 15.64
N VAL A 385 15.99 1.15 15.29
CA VAL A 385 15.42 -0.07 15.89
C VAL A 385 15.84 -1.25 15.01
N ASP A 386 16.34 -2.32 15.63
CA ASP A 386 16.67 -3.60 15.00
C ASP A 386 17.44 -3.47 13.64
N PRO A 387 18.68 -2.94 13.64
CA PRO A 387 19.50 -2.93 12.43
C PRO A 387 19.81 -4.37 11.99
N ILE A 388 20.09 -4.56 10.70
CA ILE A 388 20.60 -5.82 10.18
C ILE A 388 21.91 -6.16 10.91
N LYS A 389 22.00 -7.35 11.45
CA LYS A 389 23.23 -7.78 12.13
C LYS A 389 24.36 -8.00 11.12
N GLU A 390 25.58 -7.84 11.58
CA GLU A 390 26.76 -8.00 10.73
C GLU A 390 26.82 -9.39 10.06
N GLU A 391 26.39 -10.43 10.77
CA GLU A 391 26.32 -11.80 10.27
C GLU A 391 25.30 -11.99 9.14
N ASP A 392 24.20 -11.21 9.14
CA ASP A 392 23.11 -11.28 8.16
C ASP A 392 23.28 -10.28 7.01
N MET A 393 24.25 -9.37 7.11
CA MET A 393 24.51 -8.33 6.12
C MET A 393 24.75 -8.87 4.70
N PRO A 394 25.49 -9.96 4.49
CA PRO A 394 25.70 -10.51 3.14
C PRO A 394 24.38 -10.98 2.48
N GLU A 395 23.44 -11.54 3.25
CA GLU A 395 22.14 -11.94 2.75
C GLU A 395 21.26 -10.73 2.42
N TYR A 396 21.23 -9.74 3.32
CA TYR A 396 20.56 -8.48 3.10
C TYR A 396 21.03 -7.80 1.80
N LEU A 397 22.34 -7.63 1.63
CA LEU A 397 22.92 -6.98 0.46
C LEU A 397 22.63 -7.75 -0.83
N ARG A 398 22.61 -9.09 -0.79
CA ARG A 398 22.17 -9.90 -1.94
C ARG A 398 20.70 -9.64 -2.30
N ALA A 399 19.82 -9.65 -1.30
CA ALA A 399 18.39 -9.42 -1.52
C ALA A 399 18.12 -8.03 -2.12
N VAL A 400 18.83 -6.99 -1.70
CA VAL A 400 18.62 -5.61 -2.16
C VAL A 400 19.49 -5.21 -3.36
N SER A 401 20.43 -6.04 -3.80
CA SER A 401 21.37 -5.69 -4.89
C SER A 401 20.67 -5.30 -6.19
N GLY A 402 19.55 -5.94 -6.50
CA GLY A 402 18.70 -5.59 -7.65
C GLY A 402 18.12 -4.18 -7.52
N TYR A 403 17.67 -3.81 -6.33
CA TYR A 403 17.08 -2.51 -6.06
C TYR A 403 18.14 -1.40 -5.99
N MET A 404 19.34 -1.70 -5.49
CA MET A 404 20.45 -0.75 -5.44
C MET A 404 20.72 -0.15 -6.81
N LYS A 405 20.75 -0.97 -7.88
CA LYS A 405 20.92 -0.51 -9.25
C LYS A 405 19.80 0.42 -9.70
N MET A 406 18.54 0.13 -9.29
CA MET A 406 17.39 0.93 -9.69
C MET A 406 17.39 2.33 -9.08
N VAL A 407 17.99 2.51 -7.90
CA VAL A 407 18.07 3.81 -7.21
C VAL A 407 19.44 4.49 -7.36
N GLY A 408 20.31 3.94 -8.24
CA GLY A 408 21.60 4.57 -8.60
C GLY A 408 22.79 4.23 -7.70
N LEU A 409 22.65 3.22 -6.81
CA LEU A 409 23.76 2.73 -6.00
C LEU A 409 24.63 1.72 -6.77
N ALA A 410 25.95 1.81 -6.55
CA ALA A 410 26.85 0.76 -6.99
C ALA A 410 26.65 -0.50 -6.14
N VAL A 411 26.43 -1.62 -6.81
CA VAL A 411 26.35 -2.93 -6.13
C VAL A 411 27.77 -3.39 -5.80
N PRO A 412 28.09 -3.71 -4.53
CA PRO A 412 29.40 -4.22 -4.16
C PRO A 412 29.79 -5.48 -4.96
N ASP A 413 31.05 -5.58 -5.40
CA ASP A 413 31.55 -6.71 -6.22
C ASP A 413 31.35 -8.07 -5.54
N SER A 414 31.39 -8.13 -4.22
CA SER A 414 31.11 -9.34 -3.42
C SER A 414 29.70 -9.90 -3.58
N ILE A 415 28.79 -9.13 -4.16
CA ILE A 415 27.37 -9.52 -4.35
C ILE A 415 27.10 -9.86 -5.81
N MET A 416 27.93 -9.40 -6.75
CA MET A 416 27.71 -9.61 -8.19
C MET A 416 27.86 -11.06 -8.63
N SER A 417 28.60 -11.88 -7.91
CA SER A 417 28.88 -13.28 -8.30
C SER A 417 27.72 -14.23 -8.17
N ASP A 418 26.71 -13.93 -7.35
CA ASP A 418 25.61 -14.87 -7.05
C ASP A 418 24.24 -14.49 -7.68
N THR A 419 24.16 -13.38 -8.42
CA THR A 419 22.88 -12.82 -8.92
C THR A 419 22.39 -13.46 -10.24
N ILE A 420 23.14 -14.40 -10.86
CA ILE A 420 22.79 -14.97 -12.18
C ILE A 420 21.74 -16.06 -12.12
N THR A 421 21.31 -16.52 -10.94
CA THR A 421 20.47 -17.73 -10.81
C THR A 421 18.97 -17.46 -10.64
N ILE A 422 18.48 -16.22 -10.56
CA ILE A 422 17.06 -15.93 -10.27
C ILE A 422 16.20 -15.64 -11.53
N THR A 423 16.79 -15.60 -12.72
CA THR A 423 16.05 -15.27 -13.96
C THR A 423 15.60 -16.48 -14.79
N GLN A 424 15.72 -17.70 -14.30
CA GLN A 424 15.25 -18.89 -15.01
C GLN A 424 14.56 -19.88 -14.08
N SER A 425 13.34 -19.59 -13.66
CA SER A 425 12.35 -20.61 -13.28
C SER A 425 10.95 -20.00 -13.35
N ASN A 426 10.49 -19.78 -14.55
CA ASN A 426 9.08 -19.76 -14.92
C ASN A 426 9.01 -20.45 -16.29
N ASP A 427 8.87 -21.76 -16.27
CA ASP A 427 8.22 -22.58 -17.28
C ASP A 427 7.06 -23.29 -16.62
#